data_14d0a8cace69eb4761e190dec3635d2f
#
_entry.id   14d0a8cace69eb4761e190dec3635d2f
#
_cell.length_a   1.000
_cell.length_b   1.000
_cell.length_c   1.000
_cell.angle_alpha   90.00
_cell.angle_beta   90.00
_cell.angle_gamma   90.00
#
_symmetry.space_group_name_H-M   'P 1'
#
loop_
_entity.id
_entity.type
_entity.pdbx_description
1 polymer ?
#
loop_
_entity_poly.entity_id
_entity_poly.type
_entity_poly.pdbx_seq_one_letter_code
_entity_poly.pdbx_strand_id
1 'polypeptide(L)'
;MKAVQIVNPSEMKVVELEKPTVGAGEVLVRIKYVGFCGSDLNTFLGRNPMVKLPVIPGHEVGAVIEEIGPNVPAGFEKGMNVTLNPYTNCGKCASCRNGRVNACEHNETLGVQRNGVMCEYAVLPWTKIISAGNISPRDCALIEPMSVGFHAVSRAQVIDNEYVMVIGCGMIGIGAIVRAALRGATVIAVDLDDEKLELAKKVGASYVINSKTENVHERMQQITEGFGADVVIEAVGSPVTYVMAVDEVGFTGRVVCIGYAKSEVAFQTKYFVQKELDIRGSRNALPADFRAVINYMKEGNCPVEELISKIAKPEGALEAMQEWTANPGKVFRILVEF
;
A
#
# COMPACT_ATOMS: atom_id res chain seq x y z
N MET A 1 12.45 -13.03 22.18
CA MET A 1 12.28 -12.91 20.70
C MET A 1 12.83 -11.60 20.22
N LYS A 2 13.48 -11.61 19.04
CA LYS A 2 13.99 -10.37 18.44
C LYS A 2 12.87 -9.51 17.87
N ALA A 3 13.05 -8.17 17.97
CA ALA A 3 12.25 -7.18 17.29
C ALA A 3 13.12 -6.01 16.82
N VAL A 4 12.73 -5.35 15.73
CA VAL A 4 13.38 -4.11 15.28
C VAL A 4 12.54 -2.94 15.77
N GLN A 5 13.17 -1.97 16.42
CA GLN A 5 12.53 -0.81 17.00
C GLN A 5 13.15 0.49 16.48
N ILE A 6 12.32 1.44 16.06
CA ILE A 6 12.74 2.83 15.83
C ILE A 6 12.68 3.51 17.20
N VAL A 7 13.84 3.88 17.73
CA VAL A 7 13.94 4.44 19.09
C VAL A 7 13.96 5.96 19.10
N ASN A 8 14.62 6.56 18.10
CA ASN A 8 14.66 8.00 17.85
C ASN A 8 14.68 8.24 16.31
N PRO A 9 14.50 9.47 15.85
CA PRO A 9 14.74 9.81 14.44
C PRO A 9 16.14 9.38 14.00
N SER A 10 16.21 8.66 12.89
CA SER A 10 17.41 8.08 12.29
C SER A 10 18.13 7.00 13.16
N GLU A 11 17.45 6.48 14.18
CA GLU A 11 17.99 5.45 15.05
C GLU A 11 17.05 4.24 15.14
N MET A 12 17.59 3.06 14.79
CA MET A 12 16.90 1.76 14.91
C MET A 12 17.78 0.80 15.70
N LYS A 13 17.14 -0.06 16.50
CA LYS A 13 17.82 -1.11 17.28
C LYS A 13 17.08 -2.43 17.18
N VAL A 14 17.84 -3.51 17.22
CA VAL A 14 17.30 -4.84 17.54
C VAL A 14 17.17 -4.92 19.05
N VAL A 15 15.99 -5.29 19.52
CA VAL A 15 15.68 -5.44 20.94
C VAL A 15 15.17 -6.85 21.21
N GLU A 16 15.35 -7.33 22.44
CA GLU A 16 14.80 -8.60 22.90
C GLU A 16 13.50 -8.35 23.65
N LEU A 17 12.47 -9.11 23.30
CA LEU A 17 11.14 -9.07 23.92
C LEU A 17 10.75 -10.49 24.39
N GLU A 18 9.82 -10.58 25.31
CA GLU A 18 9.18 -11.85 25.63
C GLU A 18 8.31 -12.34 24.47
N LYS A 19 8.31 -13.64 24.21
CA LYS A 19 7.41 -14.24 23.23
C LYS A 19 5.98 -14.17 23.76
N PRO A 20 5.02 -13.60 22.99
CA PRO A 20 3.65 -13.49 23.47
C PRO A 20 2.98 -14.86 23.54
N THR A 21 2.02 -15.00 24.45
CA THR A 21 1.16 -16.19 24.60
C THR A 21 -0.18 -15.93 23.95
N VAL A 22 -0.73 -16.98 23.30
CA VAL A 22 -2.01 -16.90 22.61
C VAL A 22 -3.18 -17.01 23.58
N GLY A 23 -4.17 -16.12 23.43
CA GLY A 23 -5.42 -16.11 24.18
C GLY A 23 -6.61 -16.68 23.39
N ALA A 24 -7.79 -16.62 23.99
CA ALA A 24 -9.04 -17.02 23.33
C ALA A 24 -9.40 -16.07 22.18
N GLY A 25 -9.73 -16.62 21.01
CA GLY A 25 -10.03 -15.85 19.80
C GLY A 25 -8.79 -15.26 19.11
N GLU A 26 -7.59 -15.67 19.50
CA GLU A 26 -6.33 -15.16 18.98
C GLU A 26 -5.53 -16.25 18.26
N VAL A 27 -4.63 -15.81 17.42
CA VAL A 27 -3.68 -16.65 16.67
C VAL A 27 -2.29 -16.11 16.89
N LEU A 28 -1.35 -16.97 17.28
CA LEU A 28 0.07 -16.69 17.30
C LEU A 28 0.62 -16.97 15.90
N VAL A 29 1.19 -15.97 15.29
CA VAL A 29 1.90 -16.11 14.01
C VAL A 29 3.39 -15.95 14.19
N ARG A 30 4.15 -16.80 13.50
CA ARG A 30 5.58 -16.62 13.31
C ARG A 30 5.80 -15.79 12.08
N ILE A 31 6.32 -14.59 12.29
CA ILE A 31 6.64 -13.65 11.21
C ILE A 31 7.81 -14.21 10.41
N LYS A 32 7.73 -14.12 9.11
CA LYS A 32 8.80 -14.53 8.19
C LYS A 32 9.39 -13.35 7.45
N TYR A 33 8.52 -12.46 6.96
CA TYR A 33 8.94 -11.26 6.25
C TYR A 33 8.05 -10.09 6.63
N VAL A 34 8.66 -8.92 6.79
CA VAL A 34 7.94 -7.65 7.00
C VAL A 34 8.51 -6.62 6.06
N GLY A 35 7.64 -5.98 5.26
CA GLY A 35 8.00 -4.88 4.39
C GLY A 35 8.13 -3.56 5.14
N PHE A 36 9.12 -2.75 4.76
CA PHE A 36 9.17 -1.34 5.13
C PHE A 36 8.28 -0.51 4.21
N CYS A 37 7.34 0.22 4.79
CA CYS A 37 6.46 1.17 4.11
C CYS A 37 7.05 2.59 4.09
N GLY A 38 6.56 3.44 3.20
CA GLY A 38 6.88 4.87 3.21
C GLY A 38 6.51 5.58 4.54
N SER A 39 5.53 5.06 5.28
CA SER A 39 5.21 5.53 6.63
C SER A 39 6.33 5.22 7.63
N ASP A 40 6.99 4.05 7.51
CA ASP A 40 8.12 3.68 8.36
C ASP A 40 9.34 4.55 8.04
N LEU A 41 9.59 4.84 6.77
CA LEU A 41 10.63 5.79 6.35
C LEU A 41 10.37 7.20 6.93
N ASN A 42 9.14 7.69 6.84
CA ASN A 42 8.79 8.99 7.44
C ASN A 42 8.92 8.98 8.97
N THR A 43 8.60 7.86 9.63
CA THR A 43 8.80 7.68 11.07
C THR A 43 10.29 7.69 11.41
N PHE A 44 11.10 6.95 10.66
CA PHE A 44 12.57 6.94 10.82
C PHE A 44 13.18 8.34 10.65
N LEU A 45 12.67 9.13 9.72
CA LEU A 45 13.11 10.52 9.50
C LEU A 45 12.51 11.54 10.49
N GLY A 46 11.71 11.11 11.47
CA GLY A 46 11.03 12.01 12.42
C GLY A 46 9.95 12.89 11.77
N ARG A 47 9.40 12.49 10.62
CA ARG A 47 8.46 13.29 9.82
C ARG A 47 7.00 12.77 9.90
N ASN A 48 6.74 11.72 10.67
CA ASN A 48 5.41 11.14 10.83
C ASN A 48 4.76 11.62 12.14
N PRO A 49 3.81 12.57 12.10
CA PRO A 49 3.20 13.13 13.31
C PRO A 49 2.27 12.14 14.03
N MET A 50 1.90 11.03 13.39
CA MET A 50 0.98 10.04 13.97
C MET A 50 1.70 9.02 14.86
N VAL A 51 3.03 9.00 14.88
CA VAL A 51 3.82 7.98 15.57
C VAL A 51 4.47 8.58 16.81
N LYS A 52 4.37 7.85 17.91
CA LYS A 52 5.12 8.13 19.16
C LYS A 52 6.27 7.15 19.26
N LEU A 53 7.49 7.67 19.36
CA LEU A 53 8.69 6.86 19.58
C LEU A 53 8.89 6.53 21.06
N PRO A 54 9.47 5.37 21.41
CA PRO A 54 9.91 4.31 20.51
C PRO A 54 8.74 3.48 19.96
N VAL A 55 8.88 2.93 18.74
CA VAL A 55 7.87 2.09 18.10
C VAL A 55 8.51 0.90 17.37
N ILE A 56 7.85 -0.25 17.40
CA ILE A 56 8.14 -1.37 16.50
C ILE A 56 7.37 -1.09 15.19
N PRO A 57 8.04 -0.89 14.04
CA PRO A 57 7.37 -0.65 12.77
C PRO A 57 6.78 -1.96 12.20
N GLY A 58 6.18 -1.88 11.01
CA GLY A 58 5.82 -3.02 10.20
C GLY A 58 4.34 -3.39 10.24
N HIS A 59 3.75 -3.43 9.06
CA HIS A 59 2.36 -3.80 8.80
C HIS A 59 2.18 -4.56 7.47
N GLU A 60 3.23 -4.68 6.67
CA GLU A 60 3.26 -5.42 5.40
C GLU A 60 3.90 -6.79 5.66
N VAL A 61 3.08 -7.84 5.81
CA VAL A 61 3.50 -9.03 6.53
C VAL A 61 3.29 -10.32 5.74
N GLY A 62 4.32 -11.15 5.76
CA GLY A 62 4.22 -12.56 5.44
C GLY A 62 4.60 -13.41 6.64
N ALA A 63 3.69 -14.28 7.06
CA ALA A 63 3.83 -15.06 8.28
C ALA A 63 3.28 -16.49 8.13
N VAL A 64 3.54 -17.31 9.13
CA VAL A 64 3.01 -18.68 9.26
C VAL A 64 2.30 -18.83 10.59
N ILE A 65 1.14 -19.47 10.61
CA ILE A 65 0.43 -19.78 11.86
C ILE A 65 1.28 -20.73 12.70
N GLU A 66 1.61 -20.32 13.91
CA GLU A 66 2.38 -21.11 14.88
C GLU A 66 1.49 -21.80 15.90
N GLU A 67 0.48 -21.09 16.44
CA GLU A 67 -0.45 -21.61 17.43
C GLU A 67 -1.82 -20.95 17.29
N ILE A 68 -2.87 -21.71 17.62
CA ILE A 68 -4.26 -21.26 17.51
C ILE A 68 -4.90 -21.33 18.90
N GLY A 69 -5.38 -20.20 19.39
CA GLY A 69 -6.04 -20.10 20.67
C GLY A 69 -7.47 -20.71 20.66
N PRO A 70 -8.03 -20.92 21.85
CA PRO A 70 -9.43 -21.36 21.96
C PRO A 70 -10.40 -20.38 21.28
N ASN A 71 -11.55 -20.87 20.84
CA ASN A 71 -12.61 -20.07 20.20
C ASN A 71 -12.25 -19.42 18.84
N VAL A 72 -11.16 -19.84 18.21
CA VAL A 72 -10.89 -19.52 16.81
C VAL A 72 -11.73 -20.46 15.93
N PRO A 73 -12.46 -19.96 14.92
CA PRO A 73 -13.30 -20.82 14.07
C PRO A 73 -12.45 -21.78 13.25
N ALA A 74 -13.07 -22.87 12.79
CA ALA A 74 -12.45 -23.82 11.88
C ALA A 74 -11.96 -23.14 10.58
N GLY A 75 -10.91 -23.71 9.96
CA GLY A 75 -10.31 -23.17 8.73
C GLY A 75 -8.96 -22.49 8.95
N PHE A 76 -8.48 -22.37 10.19
CA PHE A 76 -7.11 -22.01 10.51
C PHE A 76 -6.34 -23.23 10.95
N GLU A 77 -5.12 -23.43 10.44
CA GLU A 77 -4.26 -24.57 10.75
C GLU A 77 -2.84 -24.12 11.00
N LYS A 78 -2.13 -24.79 11.93
CA LYS A 78 -0.71 -24.57 12.14
C LYS A 78 0.06 -24.86 10.83
N GLY A 79 1.00 -23.98 10.50
CA GLY A 79 1.80 -24.08 9.26
C GLY A 79 1.17 -23.33 8.06
N MET A 80 -0.05 -22.82 8.17
CA MET A 80 -0.71 -22.06 7.10
C MET A 80 0.00 -20.72 6.84
N ASN A 81 0.29 -20.42 5.57
CA ASN A 81 0.82 -19.13 5.14
C ASN A 81 -0.28 -18.05 5.20
N VAL A 82 0.03 -16.93 5.80
CA VAL A 82 -0.91 -15.84 6.05
C VAL A 82 -0.28 -14.47 5.83
N THR A 83 -1.13 -13.50 5.51
CA THR A 83 -0.86 -12.08 5.72
C THR A 83 -1.80 -11.52 6.78
N LEU A 84 -1.62 -10.26 7.17
CA LEU A 84 -2.37 -9.63 8.23
C LEU A 84 -3.15 -8.43 7.71
N ASN A 85 -4.36 -8.23 8.23
CA ASN A 85 -5.05 -6.94 8.13
C ASN A 85 -4.59 -6.06 9.29
N PRO A 86 -3.73 -5.04 9.04
CA PRO A 86 -3.10 -4.27 10.10
C PRO A 86 -4.00 -3.19 10.72
N TYR A 87 -5.19 -2.99 10.18
CA TYR A 87 -6.09 -1.89 10.53
C TYR A 87 -7.07 -2.27 11.62
N THR A 88 -7.33 -1.35 12.57
CA THR A 88 -8.43 -1.49 13.53
C THR A 88 -9.67 -0.75 13.06
N ASN A 89 -10.79 -1.05 13.69
CA ASN A 89 -12.03 -0.31 13.49
C ASN A 89 -12.90 -0.34 14.75
N CYS A 90 -13.59 0.77 15.03
CA CYS A 90 -14.39 0.91 16.25
C CYS A 90 -15.82 0.39 16.11
N GLY A 91 -16.31 0.08 14.92
CA GLY A 91 -17.65 -0.39 14.62
C GLY A 91 -18.76 0.66 14.70
N LYS A 92 -18.53 1.85 15.26
CA LYS A 92 -19.59 2.83 15.61
C LYS A 92 -19.46 4.22 14.97
N CYS A 93 -18.30 4.62 14.48
CA CYS A 93 -18.13 5.91 13.81
C CYS A 93 -18.86 5.95 12.45
N ALA A 94 -18.95 7.12 11.85
CA ALA A 94 -19.66 7.31 10.58
C ALA A 94 -19.14 6.38 9.48
N SER A 95 -17.83 6.25 9.32
CA SER A 95 -17.26 5.38 8.29
C SER A 95 -17.55 3.90 8.54
N CYS A 96 -17.50 3.44 9.80
CA CYS A 96 -17.83 2.05 10.14
C CYS A 96 -19.32 1.75 9.86
N ARG A 97 -20.24 2.66 10.21
CA ARG A 97 -21.67 2.49 9.92
C ARG A 97 -21.97 2.46 8.42
N ASN A 98 -21.14 3.12 7.60
CA ASN A 98 -21.25 3.12 6.14
C ASN A 98 -20.48 1.96 5.48
N GLY A 99 -20.05 0.95 6.25
CA GLY A 99 -19.30 -0.21 5.73
C GLY A 99 -17.85 0.08 5.32
N ARG A 100 -17.34 1.31 5.55
CA ARG A 100 -15.97 1.72 5.22
C ARG A 100 -15.05 1.60 6.43
N VAL A 101 -14.93 0.41 6.97
CA VAL A 101 -14.16 0.14 8.21
C VAL A 101 -12.67 0.46 8.07
N ASN A 102 -12.12 0.40 6.85
CA ASN A 102 -10.76 0.81 6.50
C ASN A 102 -10.48 2.31 6.75
N ALA A 103 -11.50 3.14 6.66
CA ALA A 103 -11.42 4.58 6.90
C ALA A 103 -11.95 4.98 8.29
N CYS A 104 -11.95 4.05 9.26
CA CYS A 104 -12.39 4.32 10.62
C CYS A 104 -11.68 5.54 11.22
N GLU A 105 -12.47 6.43 11.86
CA GLU A 105 -11.96 7.63 12.52
C GLU A 105 -10.96 7.27 13.65
N HIS A 106 -11.20 6.14 14.33
CA HIS A 106 -10.38 5.63 15.43
C HIS A 106 -9.50 4.45 14.96
N ASN A 107 -9.07 4.46 13.69
CA ASN A 107 -8.18 3.42 13.20
C ASN A 107 -6.79 3.55 13.85
N GLU A 108 -6.28 2.43 14.29
CA GLU A 108 -4.91 2.25 14.72
C GLU A 108 -4.24 1.20 13.83
N THR A 109 -3.36 1.66 12.96
CA THR A 109 -2.57 0.77 12.10
C THR A 109 -1.36 0.24 12.87
N LEU A 110 -1.05 -1.05 12.71
CA LEU A 110 0.19 -1.65 13.20
C LEU A 110 1.42 -0.88 12.68
N GLY A 111 2.39 -0.62 13.56
CA GLY A 111 3.61 0.11 13.22
C GLY A 111 3.44 1.62 13.02
N VAL A 112 2.22 2.16 13.21
CA VAL A 112 1.93 3.61 13.08
C VAL A 112 1.37 4.14 14.40
N GLN A 113 0.10 3.91 14.72
CA GLN A 113 -0.50 4.38 15.98
C GLN A 113 -0.24 3.44 17.16
N ARG A 114 0.18 2.22 16.89
CA ARG A 114 0.57 1.19 17.88
C ARG A 114 1.74 0.39 17.36
N ASN A 115 2.39 -0.40 18.22
CA ASN A 115 3.48 -1.27 17.80
C ASN A 115 3.03 -2.18 16.65
N GLY A 116 3.89 -2.30 15.65
CA GLY A 116 3.77 -3.20 14.53
C GLY A 116 4.35 -4.59 14.82
N VAL A 117 4.67 -5.29 13.75
CA VAL A 117 5.06 -6.70 13.81
C VAL A 117 6.44 -6.95 13.17
N MET A 118 7.33 -5.97 13.19
CA MET A 118 8.74 -6.16 12.83
C MET A 118 9.46 -6.93 13.95
N CYS A 119 9.03 -8.19 14.18
CA CYS A 119 9.48 -9.09 15.25
C CYS A 119 9.28 -10.55 14.85
N GLU A 120 9.83 -11.50 15.61
CA GLU A 120 9.75 -12.94 15.29
C GLU A 120 8.34 -13.51 15.45
N TYR A 121 7.56 -13.05 16.44
CA TYR A 121 6.21 -13.56 16.74
C TYR A 121 5.25 -12.42 17.07
N ALA A 122 4.00 -12.59 16.67
CA ALA A 122 2.92 -11.69 17.02
C ALA A 122 1.62 -12.46 17.33
N VAL A 123 0.84 -11.95 18.27
CA VAL A 123 -0.52 -12.45 18.57
C VAL A 123 -1.53 -11.44 18.06
N LEU A 124 -2.52 -11.93 17.31
CA LEU A 124 -3.59 -11.09 16.75
C LEU A 124 -4.94 -11.82 16.84
N PRO A 125 -6.04 -11.07 16.93
CA PRO A 125 -7.37 -11.66 16.75
C PRO A 125 -7.47 -12.40 15.41
N TRP A 126 -8.10 -13.57 15.40
CA TRP A 126 -8.28 -14.38 14.20
C TRP A 126 -8.89 -13.58 13.02
N THR A 127 -9.74 -12.59 13.31
CA THR A 127 -10.38 -11.72 12.33
C THR A 127 -9.40 -10.84 11.53
N LYS A 128 -8.16 -10.74 12.01
CA LYS A 128 -7.06 -10.00 11.36
C LYS A 128 -6.12 -10.89 10.56
N ILE A 129 -6.28 -12.20 10.63
CA ILE A 129 -5.48 -13.17 9.89
C ILE A 129 -6.15 -13.44 8.54
N ILE A 130 -5.39 -13.36 7.47
CA ILE A 130 -5.86 -13.62 6.11
C ILE A 130 -5.04 -14.75 5.51
N SER A 131 -5.69 -15.88 5.23
CA SER A 131 -5.05 -17.02 4.57
C SER A 131 -4.61 -16.65 3.16
N ALA A 132 -3.35 -16.93 2.85
CA ALA A 132 -2.75 -16.69 1.54
C ALA A 132 -2.66 -17.96 0.66
N GLY A 133 -3.10 -19.11 1.18
CA GLY A 133 -2.99 -20.39 0.47
C GLY A 133 -1.54 -20.79 0.25
N ASN A 134 -1.16 -21.04 -1.00
CA ASN A 134 0.19 -21.47 -1.40
C ASN A 134 1.15 -20.32 -1.71
N ILE A 135 0.74 -19.06 -1.57
CA ILE A 135 1.64 -17.92 -1.73
C ILE A 135 2.72 -18.01 -0.64
N SER A 136 3.98 -17.86 -1.02
CA SER A 136 5.10 -17.92 -0.08
C SER A 136 4.99 -16.82 0.98
N PRO A 137 5.51 -17.03 2.21
CA PRO A 137 5.52 -15.96 3.20
C PRO A 137 6.27 -14.70 2.73
N ARG A 138 7.30 -14.83 1.89
CA ARG A 138 8.01 -13.70 1.28
C ARG A 138 7.05 -12.86 0.44
N ASP A 139 6.32 -13.51 -0.44
CA ASP A 139 5.42 -12.84 -1.38
C ASP A 139 4.18 -12.30 -0.68
N CYS A 140 3.74 -12.94 0.42
CA CYS A 140 2.65 -12.45 1.28
C CYS A 140 2.89 -11.03 1.82
N ALA A 141 4.15 -10.62 2.02
CA ALA A 141 4.48 -9.27 2.46
C ALA A 141 4.12 -8.17 1.45
N LEU A 142 3.88 -8.53 0.17
CA LEU A 142 3.46 -7.60 -0.87
C LEU A 142 1.93 -7.43 -0.95
N ILE A 143 1.15 -8.27 -0.24
CA ILE A 143 -0.32 -8.27 -0.36
C ILE A 143 -0.93 -6.98 0.20
N GLU A 144 -0.50 -6.55 1.39
CA GLU A 144 -1.03 -5.34 2.02
C GLU A 144 -0.79 -4.10 1.14
N PRO A 145 0.46 -3.77 0.73
CA PRO A 145 0.69 -2.54 -0.03
C PRO A 145 0.03 -2.55 -1.40
N MET A 146 -0.08 -3.69 -2.08
CA MET A 146 -0.86 -3.81 -3.32
C MET A 146 -2.36 -3.60 -3.06
N SER A 147 -2.89 -4.08 -1.92
CA SER A 147 -4.30 -3.94 -1.59
C SER A 147 -4.76 -2.48 -1.46
N VAL A 148 -3.86 -1.57 -1.08
CA VAL A 148 -4.12 -0.12 -1.04
C VAL A 148 -4.38 0.44 -2.43
N GLY A 149 -3.57 0.06 -3.43
CA GLY A 149 -3.81 0.40 -4.84
C GLY A 149 -5.10 -0.21 -5.39
N PHE A 150 -5.37 -1.48 -5.08
CA PHE A 150 -6.62 -2.16 -5.45
C PHE A 150 -7.85 -1.45 -4.85
N HIS A 151 -7.73 -0.99 -3.61
CA HIS A 151 -8.79 -0.23 -2.95
C HIS A 151 -9.06 1.10 -3.66
N ALA A 152 -8.03 1.81 -4.11
CA ALA A 152 -8.19 3.07 -4.84
C ALA A 152 -8.97 2.89 -6.15
N VAL A 153 -8.71 1.82 -6.90
CA VAL A 153 -9.46 1.47 -8.11
C VAL A 153 -10.93 1.14 -7.78
N SER A 154 -11.17 0.43 -6.66
CA SER A 154 -12.52 0.17 -6.16
C SER A 154 -13.23 1.48 -5.75
N ARG A 155 -12.51 2.43 -5.12
CA ARG A 155 -13.01 3.77 -4.79
C ARG A 155 -13.32 4.60 -6.04
N ALA A 156 -12.52 4.45 -7.09
CA ALA A 156 -12.75 5.09 -8.38
C ALA A 156 -13.95 4.51 -9.13
N GLN A 157 -14.39 3.29 -8.78
CA GLN A 157 -15.44 2.58 -9.51
C GLN A 157 -15.08 2.39 -11.00
N VAL A 158 -13.83 2.03 -11.26
CA VAL A 158 -13.33 1.80 -12.63
C VAL A 158 -14.13 0.71 -13.31
N ILE A 159 -14.53 0.97 -14.56
CA ILE A 159 -15.22 0.04 -15.46
C ILE A 159 -14.40 -0.19 -16.74
N ASP A 160 -14.85 -1.12 -17.57
CA ASP A 160 -14.21 -1.47 -18.84
C ASP A 160 -14.13 -0.26 -19.78
N ASN A 161 -13.04 -0.19 -20.55
CA ASN A 161 -12.77 0.82 -21.58
C ASN A 161 -12.55 2.26 -21.08
N GLU A 162 -12.50 2.51 -19.78
CA GLU A 162 -12.13 3.82 -19.26
C GLU A 162 -10.62 4.08 -19.43
N TYR A 163 -10.25 5.32 -19.70
CA TYR A 163 -8.87 5.80 -19.57
C TYR A 163 -8.57 6.07 -18.10
N VAL A 164 -7.66 5.28 -17.52
CA VAL A 164 -7.24 5.42 -16.13
C VAL A 164 -5.79 5.87 -16.06
N MET A 165 -5.56 7.12 -15.67
CA MET A 165 -4.24 7.66 -15.42
C MET A 165 -3.81 7.33 -13.98
N VAL A 166 -2.63 6.74 -13.81
CA VAL A 166 -2.03 6.48 -12.48
C VAL A 166 -0.76 7.30 -12.37
N ILE A 167 -0.73 8.25 -11.42
CA ILE A 167 0.42 9.11 -11.15
C ILE A 167 1.22 8.52 -9.99
N GLY A 168 2.46 8.11 -10.29
CA GLY A 168 3.36 7.41 -9.38
C GLY A 168 3.28 5.89 -9.55
N CYS A 169 4.38 5.29 -10.01
CA CYS A 169 4.54 3.85 -10.25
C CYS A 169 5.34 3.15 -9.14
N GLY A 170 5.26 3.64 -7.89
CA GLY A 170 5.72 2.93 -6.71
C GLY A 170 4.83 1.74 -6.37
N MET A 171 5.09 1.05 -5.27
CA MET A 171 4.39 -0.18 -4.87
C MET A 171 2.86 -0.05 -4.88
N ILE A 172 2.32 1.06 -4.37
CA ILE A 172 0.88 1.33 -4.34
C ILE A 172 0.34 1.62 -5.75
N GLY A 173 1.08 2.42 -6.54
CA GLY A 173 0.70 2.73 -7.92
C GLY A 173 0.71 1.49 -8.82
N ILE A 174 1.68 0.59 -8.66
CA ILE A 174 1.72 -0.72 -9.34
C ILE A 174 0.45 -1.53 -8.99
N GLY A 175 0.04 -1.56 -7.71
CA GLY A 175 -1.23 -2.18 -7.33
C GLY A 175 -2.44 -1.57 -8.04
N ALA A 176 -2.49 -0.23 -8.16
CA ALA A 176 -3.57 0.45 -8.88
C ALA A 176 -3.55 0.14 -10.39
N ILE A 177 -2.37 0.13 -11.03
CA ILE A 177 -2.20 -0.23 -12.45
C ILE A 177 -2.71 -1.65 -12.71
N VAL A 178 -2.24 -2.63 -11.94
CA VAL A 178 -2.70 -4.03 -12.03
C VAL A 178 -4.22 -4.11 -11.94
N ARG A 179 -4.80 -3.48 -10.91
CA ARG A 179 -6.24 -3.58 -10.68
C ARG A 179 -7.06 -2.91 -11.75
N ALA A 180 -6.63 -1.76 -12.26
CA ALA A 180 -7.32 -1.05 -13.35
C ALA A 180 -7.26 -1.86 -14.64
N ALA A 181 -6.09 -2.44 -14.98
CA ALA A 181 -5.94 -3.33 -16.14
C ALA A 181 -6.85 -4.58 -16.03
N LEU A 182 -6.91 -5.20 -14.84
CA LEU A 182 -7.82 -6.34 -14.57
C LEU A 182 -9.32 -5.96 -14.65
N ARG A 183 -9.64 -4.66 -14.62
CA ARG A 183 -11.00 -4.14 -14.87
C ARG A 183 -11.29 -3.83 -16.32
N GLY A 184 -10.35 -4.07 -17.24
CA GLY A 184 -10.51 -3.78 -18.67
C GLY A 184 -10.27 -2.31 -19.03
N ALA A 185 -9.69 -1.51 -18.16
CA ALA A 185 -9.36 -0.11 -18.42
C ALA A 185 -8.11 0.03 -19.32
N THR A 186 -8.05 1.10 -20.08
CA THR A 186 -6.84 1.56 -20.76
C THR A 186 -5.99 2.36 -19.78
N VAL A 187 -4.93 1.75 -19.23
CA VAL A 187 -4.12 2.34 -18.16
C VAL A 187 -2.97 3.17 -18.72
N ILE A 188 -2.86 4.41 -18.24
CA ILE A 188 -1.78 5.37 -18.54
C ILE A 188 -0.98 5.58 -17.27
N ALA A 189 0.26 5.07 -17.21
CA ALA A 189 1.12 5.19 -16.04
C ALA A 189 2.06 6.39 -16.19
N VAL A 190 2.20 7.19 -15.15
CA VAL A 190 3.04 8.40 -15.12
C VAL A 190 4.03 8.33 -13.96
N ASP A 191 5.32 8.42 -14.23
CA ASP A 191 6.40 8.49 -13.23
C ASP A 191 7.57 9.32 -13.76
N LEU A 192 8.58 9.54 -12.92
CA LEU A 192 9.87 10.20 -13.27
C LEU A 192 10.96 9.19 -13.64
N ASP A 193 10.75 7.91 -13.36
CA ASP A 193 11.75 6.85 -13.46
C ASP A 193 11.36 5.81 -14.51
N ASP A 194 12.24 5.64 -15.53
CA ASP A 194 11.96 4.73 -16.64
C ASP A 194 11.91 3.26 -16.23
N GLU A 195 12.66 2.82 -15.20
CA GLU A 195 12.61 1.43 -14.71
C GLU A 195 11.23 1.12 -14.11
N LYS A 196 10.64 2.08 -13.40
CA LYS A 196 9.28 1.97 -12.86
C LYS A 196 8.22 1.96 -13.97
N LEU A 197 8.43 2.76 -15.00
CA LEU A 197 7.53 2.80 -16.17
C LEU A 197 7.58 1.49 -16.97
N GLU A 198 8.74 0.88 -17.13
CA GLU A 198 8.86 -0.45 -17.76
C GLU A 198 8.16 -1.53 -16.92
N LEU A 199 8.28 -1.49 -15.60
CA LEU A 199 7.51 -2.38 -14.73
C LEU A 199 6.01 -2.13 -14.84
N ALA A 200 5.59 -0.87 -14.93
CA ALA A 200 4.19 -0.50 -15.13
C ALA A 200 3.60 -1.10 -16.43
N LYS A 201 4.36 -1.07 -17.54
CA LYS A 201 3.99 -1.75 -18.79
C LYS A 201 3.84 -3.27 -18.57
N LYS A 202 4.82 -3.88 -17.93
CA LYS A 202 4.82 -5.33 -17.66
C LYS A 202 3.59 -5.79 -16.88
N VAL A 203 3.07 -4.95 -15.99
CA VAL A 203 1.90 -5.27 -15.15
C VAL A 203 0.57 -4.76 -15.69
N GLY A 204 0.53 -4.23 -16.92
CA GLY A 204 -0.70 -3.94 -17.63
C GLY A 204 -0.98 -2.48 -17.99
N ALA A 205 -0.01 -1.56 -17.84
CA ALA A 205 -0.16 -0.22 -18.38
C ALA A 205 -0.10 -0.26 -19.92
N SER A 206 -1.11 0.29 -20.58
CA SER A 206 -1.19 0.40 -22.05
C SER A 206 -0.26 1.51 -22.56
N TYR A 207 -0.11 2.57 -21.80
CA TYR A 207 0.75 3.71 -22.09
C TYR A 207 1.56 4.10 -20.87
N VAL A 208 2.74 4.68 -21.11
CA VAL A 208 3.57 5.26 -20.05
C VAL A 208 4.03 6.65 -20.47
N ILE A 209 4.20 7.53 -19.50
CA ILE A 209 4.66 8.91 -19.69
C ILE A 209 5.74 9.19 -18.64
N ASN A 210 6.95 9.52 -19.08
CA ASN A 210 8.00 10.01 -18.18
C ASN A 210 7.84 11.51 -18.02
N SER A 211 7.27 11.95 -16.90
CA SER A 211 6.99 13.37 -16.62
C SER A 211 8.23 14.24 -16.41
N LYS A 212 9.44 13.64 -16.41
CA LYS A 212 10.71 14.36 -16.39
C LYS A 212 11.17 14.77 -17.79
N THR A 213 10.80 13.99 -18.81
CA THR A 213 11.29 14.14 -20.19
C THR A 213 10.19 14.44 -21.19
N GLU A 214 8.94 14.21 -20.86
CA GLU A 214 7.78 14.42 -21.72
C GLU A 214 6.81 15.46 -21.11
N ASN A 215 6.08 16.16 -21.96
CA ASN A 215 4.96 16.99 -21.55
C ASN A 215 3.74 16.09 -21.30
N VAL A 216 3.38 15.93 -20.04
CA VAL A 216 2.27 15.04 -19.63
C VAL A 216 0.96 15.46 -20.32
N HIS A 217 0.64 16.76 -20.33
CA HIS A 217 -0.60 17.26 -20.95
C HIS A 217 -0.69 16.93 -22.44
N GLU A 218 0.35 17.23 -23.21
CA GLU A 218 0.37 16.93 -24.65
C GLU A 218 0.23 15.43 -24.92
N ARG A 219 0.89 14.59 -24.10
CA ARG A 219 0.80 13.14 -24.22
C ARG A 219 -0.60 12.63 -23.85
N MET A 220 -1.21 13.15 -22.80
CA MET A 220 -2.58 12.83 -22.43
C MET A 220 -3.57 13.21 -23.52
N GLN A 221 -3.46 14.42 -24.10
CA GLN A 221 -4.32 14.83 -25.22
C GLN A 221 -4.18 13.89 -26.43
N GLN A 222 -2.97 13.45 -26.76
CA GLN A 222 -2.75 12.49 -27.86
C GLN A 222 -3.37 11.12 -27.59
N ILE A 223 -3.20 10.60 -26.35
CA ILE A 223 -3.68 9.25 -25.98
C ILE A 223 -5.20 9.21 -25.88
N THR A 224 -5.80 10.27 -25.31
CA THR A 224 -7.24 10.35 -25.02
C THR A 224 -8.03 11.13 -26.06
N GLU A 225 -7.43 11.43 -27.23
CA GLU A 225 -8.06 12.19 -28.32
C GLU A 225 -8.65 13.55 -27.85
N GLY A 226 -8.01 14.17 -26.86
CA GLY A 226 -8.43 15.45 -26.30
C GLY A 226 -9.45 15.37 -25.17
N PHE A 227 -9.96 14.20 -24.82
CA PHE A 227 -11.01 14.04 -23.80
C PHE A 227 -10.48 14.04 -22.36
N GLY A 228 -9.18 13.76 -22.13
CA GLY A 228 -8.60 13.56 -20.80
C GLY A 228 -8.93 12.17 -20.25
N ALA A 229 -8.45 11.89 -19.03
CA ALA A 229 -8.69 10.59 -18.37
C ALA A 229 -10.07 10.55 -17.69
N ASP A 230 -10.80 9.43 -17.80
CA ASP A 230 -12.04 9.20 -17.03
C ASP A 230 -11.76 9.12 -15.54
N VAL A 231 -10.60 8.54 -15.19
CA VAL A 231 -10.14 8.40 -13.81
C VAL A 231 -8.67 8.78 -13.70
N VAL A 232 -8.34 9.56 -12.66
CA VAL A 232 -6.94 9.78 -12.26
C VAL A 232 -6.74 9.29 -10.83
N ILE A 233 -5.75 8.41 -10.64
CA ILE A 233 -5.33 7.92 -9.33
C ILE A 233 -3.99 8.56 -8.97
N GLU A 234 -3.99 9.39 -7.93
CA GLU A 234 -2.82 10.09 -7.42
C GLU A 234 -2.19 9.27 -6.29
N ALA A 235 -0.98 8.72 -6.52
CA ALA A 235 -0.27 7.82 -5.60
C ALA A 235 1.13 8.33 -5.17
N VAL A 236 1.42 9.62 -5.35
CA VAL A 236 2.70 10.27 -4.99
C VAL A 236 2.57 11.09 -3.70
N GLY A 237 1.53 11.92 -3.61
CA GLY A 237 1.32 12.82 -2.49
C GLY A 237 2.13 14.11 -2.56
N SER A 238 2.22 14.73 -3.73
CA SER A 238 2.86 16.04 -3.89
C SER A 238 1.88 17.09 -4.41
N PRO A 239 2.07 18.38 -4.09
CA PRO A 239 1.23 19.45 -4.64
C PRO A 239 1.16 19.44 -6.16
N VAL A 240 2.29 19.16 -6.82
CA VAL A 240 2.37 19.13 -8.29
C VAL A 240 1.52 18.01 -8.87
N THR A 241 1.57 16.80 -8.29
CA THR A 241 0.81 15.65 -8.78
C THR A 241 -0.68 15.76 -8.48
N TYR A 242 -1.05 16.42 -7.39
CA TYR A 242 -2.45 16.74 -7.09
C TYR A 242 -3.06 17.71 -8.10
N VAL A 243 -2.30 18.77 -8.48
CA VAL A 243 -2.75 19.73 -9.51
C VAL A 243 -2.82 19.01 -10.86
N MET A 244 -1.79 18.25 -11.24
CA MET A 244 -1.78 17.44 -12.46
C MET A 244 -3.01 16.52 -12.53
N ALA A 245 -3.41 15.88 -11.43
CA ALA A 245 -4.57 15.00 -11.41
C ALA A 245 -5.88 15.73 -11.75
N VAL A 246 -6.05 16.97 -11.31
CA VAL A 246 -7.21 17.80 -11.63
C VAL A 246 -7.14 18.37 -13.07
N ASP A 247 -5.95 18.65 -13.54
CA ASP A 247 -5.76 19.18 -14.91
C ASP A 247 -6.03 18.11 -15.97
N GLU A 248 -5.54 16.89 -15.77
CA GLU A 248 -5.59 15.80 -16.76
C GLU A 248 -6.86 14.94 -16.71
N VAL A 249 -7.68 15.05 -15.66
CA VAL A 249 -8.98 14.38 -15.63
C VAL A 249 -9.95 15.04 -16.62
N GLY A 250 -10.69 14.21 -17.36
CA GLY A 250 -11.71 14.66 -18.30
C GLY A 250 -12.99 15.21 -17.61
N PHE A 251 -13.95 15.65 -18.42
CA PHE A 251 -15.26 16.07 -17.94
C PHE A 251 -16.00 14.89 -17.31
N THR A 252 -16.72 15.13 -16.21
CA THR A 252 -17.43 14.13 -15.40
C THR A 252 -16.52 13.02 -14.83
N GLY A 253 -15.21 13.27 -14.85
CA GLY A 253 -14.20 12.31 -14.41
C GLY A 253 -14.02 12.28 -12.89
N ARG A 254 -13.20 11.33 -12.44
CA ARG A 254 -12.98 11.06 -11.02
C ARG A 254 -11.48 11.14 -10.68
N VAL A 255 -11.15 11.93 -9.67
CA VAL A 255 -9.80 11.97 -9.08
C VAL A 255 -9.82 11.21 -7.77
N VAL A 256 -8.95 10.22 -7.61
CA VAL A 256 -8.79 9.44 -6.38
C VAL A 256 -7.40 9.66 -5.81
N CYS A 257 -7.35 10.28 -4.61
CA CYS A 257 -6.11 10.61 -3.93
C CYS A 257 -5.78 9.54 -2.90
N ILE A 258 -4.55 8.98 -2.97
CA ILE A 258 -3.97 8.04 -2.00
C ILE A 258 -2.83 8.72 -1.25
N GLY A 259 -1.97 9.44 -1.97
CA GLY A 259 -0.80 10.12 -1.42
C GLY A 259 -1.18 11.28 -0.49
N TYR A 260 -0.34 11.55 0.51
CA TYR A 260 -0.51 12.69 1.43
C TYR A 260 0.42 13.82 1.02
N ALA A 261 -0.11 14.93 0.53
CA ALA A 261 0.67 16.15 0.37
C ALA A 261 1.07 16.69 1.75
N LYS A 262 2.35 17.08 1.88
CA LYS A 262 2.89 17.61 3.15
C LYS A 262 2.63 19.11 3.34
N SER A 263 2.14 19.77 2.31
CA SER A 263 1.80 21.20 2.28
C SER A 263 0.42 21.39 1.65
N GLU A 264 -0.12 22.57 1.81
CA GLU A 264 -1.35 22.98 1.14
C GLU A 264 -1.21 22.88 -0.39
N VAL A 265 -2.32 22.56 -1.05
CA VAL A 265 -2.40 22.45 -2.51
C VAL A 265 -3.42 23.47 -3.00
N ALA A 266 -2.99 24.40 -3.84
CA ALA A 266 -3.85 25.39 -4.44
C ALA A 266 -4.47 24.87 -5.75
N PHE A 267 -5.80 24.88 -5.85
CA PHE A 267 -6.54 24.46 -7.03
C PHE A 267 -7.30 25.63 -7.66
N GLN A 268 -7.45 25.60 -8.97
CA GLN A 268 -8.44 26.42 -9.67
C GLN A 268 -9.81 25.75 -9.55
N THR A 269 -10.59 26.13 -8.55
CA THR A 269 -11.88 25.51 -8.23
C THR A 269 -12.90 25.58 -9.37
N LYS A 270 -12.72 26.47 -10.36
CA LYS A 270 -13.54 26.51 -11.57
C LYS A 270 -13.60 25.17 -12.29
N TYR A 271 -12.50 24.37 -12.27
CA TYR A 271 -12.46 23.07 -12.92
C TYR A 271 -13.37 22.04 -12.24
N PHE A 272 -13.56 22.15 -10.92
CA PHE A 272 -14.46 21.25 -10.20
C PHE A 272 -15.91 21.40 -10.69
N VAL A 273 -16.31 22.66 -10.95
CA VAL A 273 -17.66 22.97 -11.41
C VAL A 273 -17.79 22.74 -12.92
N GLN A 274 -16.86 23.27 -13.73
CA GLN A 274 -16.93 23.16 -15.19
C GLN A 274 -16.84 21.75 -15.70
N LYS A 275 -15.98 20.93 -15.09
CA LYS A 275 -15.80 19.52 -15.46
C LYS A 275 -16.76 18.58 -14.70
N GLU A 276 -17.55 19.08 -13.73
CA GLU A 276 -18.41 18.28 -12.85
C GLU A 276 -17.64 17.10 -12.20
N LEU A 277 -16.52 17.42 -11.53
CA LEU A 277 -15.57 16.43 -11.04
C LEU A 277 -15.99 15.77 -9.72
N ASP A 278 -15.74 14.47 -9.62
CA ASP A 278 -15.69 13.74 -8.36
C ASP A 278 -14.25 13.71 -7.81
N ILE A 279 -14.02 14.30 -6.63
CA ILE A 279 -12.74 14.17 -5.92
C ILE A 279 -12.93 13.25 -4.71
N ARG A 280 -12.19 12.16 -4.66
CA ARG A 280 -12.36 11.08 -3.69
C ARG A 280 -11.05 10.78 -2.97
N GLY A 281 -11.08 10.64 -1.65
CA GLY A 281 -9.98 10.05 -0.89
C GLY A 281 -10.03 8.53 -0.90
N SER A 282 -8.87 7.89 -0.91
CA SER A 282 -8.69 6.45 -0.68
C SER A 282 -7.75 6.24 0.50
N ARG A 283 -8.15 5.42 1.46
CA ARG A 283 -7.38 5.17 2.68
C ARG A 283 -7.35 3.68 2.97
N ASN A 284 -6.14 3.13 3.24
CA ASN A 284 -5.99 1.73 3.63
C ASN A 284 -6.63 0.77 2.60
N ALA A 285 -7.09 -0.41 3.05
CA ALA A 285 -7.80 -1.38 2.23
C ALA A 285 -8.85 -2.16 3.02
N LEU A 286 -9.84 -2.71 2.33
CA LEU A 286 -10.83 -3.62 2.90
C LEU A 286 -10.37 -5.08 2.74
N PRO A 287 -10.86 -6.02 3.56
CA PRO A 287 -10.56 -7.45 3.40
C PRO A 287 -10.84 -8.00 1.99
N ALA A 288 -11.77 -7.41 1.27
CA ALA A 288 -12.06 -7.78 -0.13
C ALA A 288 -10.90 -7.44 -1.07
N ASP A 289 -10.21 -6.31 -0.83
CA ASP A 289 -9.06 -5.89 -1.65
C ASP A 289 -7.87 -6.84 -1.42
N PHE A 290 -7.61 -7.25 -0.17
CA PHE A 290 -6.61 -8.28 0.14
C PHE A 290 -6.87 -9.59 -0.61
N ARG A 291 -8.13 -10.07 -0.58
CA ARG A 291 -8.51 -11.29 -1.32
C ARG A 291 -8.32 -11.14 -2.83
N ALA A 292 -8.60 -9.96 -3.38
CA ALA A 292 -8.41 -9.70 -4.79
C ALA A 292 -6.92 -9.73 -5.19
N VAL A 293 -6.03 -9.18 -4.34
CA VAL A 293 -4.57 -9.30 -4.54
C VAL A 293 -4.12 -10.76 -4.44
N ILE A 294 -4.57 -11.49 -3.43
CA ILE A 294 -4.24 -12.93 -3.27
C ILE A 294 -4.65 -13.72 -4.52
N ASN A 295 -5.83 -13.46 -5.07
CA ASN A 295 -6.27 -14.14 -6.30
C ASN A 295 -5.37 -13.79 -7.49
N TYR A 296 -5.03 -12.50 -7.68
CA TYR A 296 -4.09 -12.07 -8.70
C TYR A 296 -2.71 -12.75 -8.56
N MET A 297 -2.17 -12.81 -7.35
CA MET A 297 -0.86 -13.44 -7.11
C MET A 297 -0.88 -14.96 -7.38
N LYS A 298 -2.00 -15.63 -7.12
CA LYS A 298 -2.18 -17.07 -7.39
C LYS A 298 -2.16 -17.40 -8.88
N GLU A 299 -2.49 -16.45 -9.75
CA GLU A 299 -2.41 -16.61 -11.20
C GLU A 299 -0.96 -16.64 -11.72
N GLY A 300 0.03 -16.29 -10.86
CA GLY A 300 1.45 -16.34 -11.20
C GLY A 300 1.97 -15.18 -12.04
N ASN A 301 1.16 -14.15 -12.28
CA ASN A 301 1.51 -13.01 -13.12
C ASN A 301 2.15 -11.84 -12.34
N CYS A 302 2.24 -11.94 -11.01
CA CYS A 302 2.84 -10.90 -10.18
C CYS A 302 4.37 -10.91 -10.31
N PRO A 303 5.01 -9.81 -10.71
CA PRO A 303 6.47 -9.74 -10.88
C PRO A 303 7.16 -9.53 -9.53
N VAL A 304 7.05 -10.51 -8.65
CA VAL A 304 7.51 -10.42 -7.24
C VAL A 304 8.98 -10.07 -7.14
N GLU A 305 9.82 -10.64 -8.01
CA GLU A 305 11.28 -10.42 -7.99
C GLU A 305 11.64 -8.94 -8.28
N GLU A 306 10.90 -8.29 -9.15
CA GLU A 306 11.12 -6.88 -9.49
C GLU A 306 10.54 -5.93 -8.43
N LEU A 307 9.55 -6.39 -7.65
CA LEU A 307 8.94 -5.60 -6.59
C LEU A 307 9.72 -5.63 -5.27
N ILE A 308 10.64 -6.58 -5.09
CA ILE A 308 11.48 -6.70 -3.90
C ILE A 308 12.89 -6.20 -4.22
N SER A 309 13.21 -4.97 -3.80
CA SER A 309 14.51 -4.36 -4.07
C SER A 309 15.63 -4.91 -3.18
N LYS A 310 15.30 -5.32 -1.94
CA LYS A 310 16.29 -5.83 -0.98
C LYS A 310 15.60 -6.70 0.08
N ILE A 311 16.32 -7.74 0.54
CA ILE A 311 15.97 -8.49 1.74
C ILE A 311 17.11 -8.30 2.75
N ALA A 312 16.78 -7.87 3.96
CA ALA A 312 17.71 -7.68 5.06
C ALA A 312 17.36 -8.59 6.24
N LYS A 313 18.33 -8.89 7.09
CA LYS A 313 18.08 -9.46 8.43
C LYS A 313 17.78 -8.35 9.43
N PRO A 314 17.19 -8.64 10.60
CA PRO A 314 16.90 -7.62 11.62
C PRO A 314 18.09 -6.72 11.96
N GLU A 315 19.30 -7.30 12.02
CA GLU A 315 20.55 -6.59 12.31
C GLU A 315 20.93 -5.60 11.18
N GLY A 316 20.54 -5.88 9.94
CA GLY A 316 20.77 -5.00 8.77
C GLY A 316 19.63 -4.00 8.50
N ALA A 317 18.59 -3.95 9.34
CA ALA A 317 17.42 -3.11 9.11
C ALA A 317 17.75 -1.59 9.10
N LEU A 318 18.65 -1.15 9.98
CA LEU A 318 19.11 0.24 10.00
C LEU A 318 19.83 0.62 8.71
N GLU A 319 20.78 -0.20 8.25
CA GLU A 319 21.52 0.03 7.01
C GLU A 319 20.58 0.09 5.79
N ALA A 320 19.65 -0.85 5.70
CA ALA A 320 18.66 -0.89 4.63
C ALA A 320 17.76 0.38 4.62
N MET A 321 17.39 0.89 5.78
CA MET A 321 16.62 2.12 5.90
C MET A 321 17.44 3.35 5.52
N GLN A 322 18.73 3.38 5.87
CA GLN A 322 19.66 4.46 5.48
C GLN A 322 19.88 4.48 3.96
N GLU A 323 20.08 3.32 3.33
CA GLU A 323 20.18 3.19 1.87
C GLU A 323 18.91 3.71 1.18
N TRP A 324 17.72 3.33 1.71
CA TRP A 324 16.47 3.84 1.17
C TRP A 324 16.36 5.36 1.30
N THR A 325 16.78 5.91 2.44
CA THR A 325 16.78 7.37 2.65
C THR A 325 17.66 8.10 1.63
N ALA A 326 18.81 7.52 1.29
CA ALA A 326 19.73 8.08 0.31
C ALA A 326 19.21 8.00 -1.14
N ASN A 327 18.43 6.96 -1.47
CA ASN A 327 17.96 6.69 -2.83
C ASN A 327 16.46 6.32 -2.86
N PRO A 328 15.55 7.21 -2.45
CA PRO A 328 14.14 6.87 -2.26
C PRO A 328 13.42 6.47 -3.56
N GLY A 329 13.87 6.97 -4.70
CA GLY A 329 13.31 6.66 -6.02
C GLY A 329 13.61 5.24 -6.52
N LYS A 330 14.69 4.61 -6.02
CA LYS A 330 15.19 3.32 -6.53
C LYS A 330 14.64 2.10 -5.76
N VAL A 331 13.86 2.32 -4.73
CA VAL A 331 13.32 1.24 -3.89
C VAL A 331 11.84 1.04 -4.16
N PHE A 332 11.46 -0.18 -4.55
CA PHE A 332 10.06 -0.61 -4.53
C PHE A 332 9.68 -1.10 -3.14
N ARG A 333 10.32 -2.19 -2.67
CA ARG A 333 10.09 -2.69 -1.33
C ARG A 333 11.36 -3.31 -0.74
N ILE A 334 11.65 -2.99 0.51
CA ILE A 334 12.66 -3.67 1.33
C ILE A 334 11.92 -4.58 2.29
N LEU A 335 12.32 -5.85 2.36
CA LEU A 335 11.79 -6.81 3.32
C LEU A 335 12.83 -7.07 4.42
N VAL A 336 12.35 -7.24 5.65
CA VAL A 336 13.14 -7.80 6.76
C VAL A 336 12.70 -9.24 6.99
N GLU A 337 13.66 -10.16 6.95
CA GLU A 337 13.46 -11.61 7.12
C GLU A 337 13.80 -12.04 8.55
N PHE A 338 12.83 -12.67 9.24
CA PHE A 338 12.95 -13.21 10.60
C PHE A 338 13.10 -14.73 10.67
#